data_5e0b82856533384384d2f039e6950b2d
#
_entry.id   5e0b82856533384384d2f039e6950b2d
#
_cell.length_a   1.000
_cell.length_b   1.000
_cell.length_c   1.000
_cell.angle_alpha   90.00
_cell.angle_beta   90.00
_cell.angle_gamma   90.00
#
_symmetry.space_group_name_H-M   'P 1'
#
loop_
_entity.id
_entity.type
_entity.pdbx_description
1 polymer ?
#
loop_
_entity_poly.entity_id
_entity_poly.type
_entity_poly.pdbx_seq_one_letter_code
_entity_poly.pdbx_strand_id
1 'polypeptide(L)'
;KRIDEGDIISGTVVSVDESGVVLDLKFYAEGFIPVEEFSRVPGFNIKEAVQPGDEVQAMVLRRDDGQGNILLSRADAADVLAWDRLKELQDSGEVLDVVVKGIVNGGAIAYVEGVRGFIPASRLDLEFVEDTEVFLNKPIQVRVIEADKAKKRLVLSAREILRERAEVERRNKISNIQVGFVTEGTVESLQPYGAFVDLGNGVSGLVHISQICDRFIKHPSQAVAVGDVVKVVVLEVDEKKHRISLSMRQAAGKK
;
A
#
# COMPACT_ATOMS: atom_id res chain seq x y z
N LYS A 1 26.81 -15.29 29.40
CA LYS A 1 26.23 -15.35 28.04
C LYS A 1 27.35 -15.03 27.06
N ARG A 2 27.57 -15.85 26.05
CA ARG A 2 28.64 -15.63 25.06
C ARG A 2 28.13 -14.61 24.04
N ILE A 3 28.97 -13.64 23.67
CA ILE A 3 28.68 -12.67 22.60
C ILE A 3 29.37 -13.18 21.34
N ASP A 4 28.60 -13.26 20.24
CA ASP A 4 29.10 -13.66 18.94
C ASP A 4 29.02 -12.51 17.93
N GLU A 5 29.86 -12.53 16.90
CA GLU A 5 29.79 -11.56 15.79
C GLU A 5 28.46 -11.67 15.07
N GLY A 6 27.84 -10.53 14.80
CA GLY A 6 26.48 -10.44 14.25
C GLY A 6 25.35 -10.35 15.27
N ASP A 7 25.64 -10.56 16.55
CA ASP A 7 24.62 -10.36 17.61
C ASP A 7 24.26 -8.88 17.76
N ILE A 8 22.97 -8.60 17.97
CA ILE A 8 22.52 -7.26 18.36
C ILE A 8 22.38 -7.22 19.88
N ILE A 9 23.10 -6.31 20.50
CA ILE A 9 23.14 -6.12 21.94
C ILE A 9 22.83 -4.69 22.33
N SER A 10 22.33 -4.50 23.54
CA SER A 10 22.09 -3.17 24.13
C SER A 10 23.18 -2.83 25.12
N GLY A 11 23.61 -1.57 25.12
CA GLY A 11 24.55 -1.05 26.08
C GLY A 11 24.21 0.37 26.50
N THR A 12 24.70 0.77 27.69
CA THR A 12 24.53 2.13 28.19
C THR A 12 25.76 2.95 27.83
N VAL A 13 25.53 4.15 27.28
CA VAL A 13 26.61 5.08 26.93
C VAL A 13 27.36 5.53 28.15
N VAL A 14 28.67 5.29 28.18
CA VAL A 14 29.59 5.73 29.23
C VAL A 14 30.24 7.05 28.86
N SER A 15 30.72 7.15 27.63
CA SER A 15 31.38 8.36 27.14
C SER A 15 31.16 8.53 25.65
N VAL A 16 31.23 9.80 25.19
CA VAL A 16 31.08 10.19 23.79
C VAL A 16 32.20 11.16 23.46
N ASP A 17 32.96 10.89 22.42
CA ASP A 17 33.96 11.78 21.86
C ASP A 17 33.88 11.82 20.33
N GLU A 18 34.81 12.52 19.67
CA GLU A 18 34.84 12.67 18.23
C GLU A 18 35.18 11.37 17.48
N SER A 19 35.79 10.42 18.18
CA SER A 19 36.16 9.10 17.60
C SER A 19 35.01 8.09 17.66
N GLY A 20 34.11 8.22 18.63
CA GLY A 20 33.00 7.32 18.80
C GLY A 20 32.34 7.32 20.17
N VAL A 21 31.66 6.25 20.49
CA VAL A 21 30.89 6.04 21.71
C VAL A 21 31.37 4.79 22.43
N VAL A 22 31.60 4.90 23.73
CA VAL A 22 31.89 3.77 24.62
C VAL A 22 30.62 3.35 25.33
N LEU A 23 30.32 2.06 25.30
CA LEU A 23 29.14 1.45 25.92
C LEU A 23 29.53 0.50 27.04
N ASP A 24 28.83 0.60 28.17
CA ASP A 24 28.81 -0.46 29.18
C ASP A 24 27.83 -1.55 28.75
N LEU A 25 28.36 -2.70 28.45
CA LEU A 25 27.59 -3.87 28.00
C LEU A 25 27.24 -4.81 29.16
N LYS A 26 27.71 -4.49 30.39
CA LYS A 26 27.66 -5.40 31.57
C LYS A 26 28.30 -6.75 31.29
N PHE A 27 29.36 -6.73 30.51
CA PHE A 27 30.17 -7.88 30.12
C PHE A 27 31.64 -7.73 30.55
N TYR A 28 32.50 -8.66 30.16
CA TYR A 28 33.93 -8.66 30.44
C TYR A 28 34.72 -7.52 29.81
N ALA A 29 34.16 -6.90 28.77
CA ALA A 29 34.76 -5.77 28.06
C ALA A 29 33.70 -4.72 27.75
N GLU A 30 34.14 -3.49 27.56
CA GLU A 30 33.31 -2.39 27.09
C GLU A 30 33.08 -2.51 25.57
N GLY A 31 31.99 -1.93 25.08
CA GLY A 31 31.72 -1.79 23.65
C GLY A 31 32.20 -0.45 23.13
N PHE A 32 32.74 -0.44 21.91
CA PHE A 32 33.10 0.77 21.21
C PHE A 32 32.40 0.84 19.85
N ILE A 33 31.73 1.95 19.59
CA ILE A 33 31.12 2.27 18.29
C ILE A 33 31.87 3.41 17.67
N PRO A 34 32.69 3.20 16.62
CA PRO A 34 33.31 4.28 15.84
C PRO A 34 32.25 5.23 15.28
N VAL A 35 32.61 6.52 15.09
CA VAL A 35 31.67 7.51 14.56
C VAL A 35 31.08 7.12 13.21
N GLU A 36 31.86 6.50 12.35
CA GLU A 36 31.42 6.00 11.02
C GLU A 36 30.40 4.85 11.15
N GLU A 37 30.47 4.07 12.21
CA GLU A 37 29.55 2.96 12.50
C GLU A 37 28.37 3.40 13.36
N PHE A 38 28.36 4.61 13.87
CA PHE A 38 27.22 5.19 14.58
C PHE A 38 26.18 5.76 13.62
N SER A 39 26.62 6.49 12.61
CA SER A 39 25.77 7.03 11.54
C SER A 39 26.57 7.18 10.25
N ARG A 40 25.91 6.86 9.12
CA ARG A 40 26.46 7.02 7.77
C ARG A 40 26.08 8.37 7.15
N VAL A 41 25.41 9.25 7.89
CA VAL A 41 25.01 10.58 7.41
C VAL A 41 26.21 11.50 7.42
N PRO A 42 26.59 12.13 6.30
CA PRO A 42 27.68 13.11 6.25
C PRO A 42 27.42 14.30 7.18
N GLY A 43 28.41 14.72 7.94
CA GLY A 43 28.29 15.85 8.86
C GLY A 43 27.52 15.57 10.16
N PHE A 44 27.30 14.30 10.47
CA PHE A 44 26.63 13.89 11.69
C PHE A 44 27.44 14.26 12.94
N ASN A 45 26.80 14.98 13.87
CA ASN A 45 27.43 15.34 15.14
C ASN A 45 27.01 14.35 16.23
N ILE A 46 27.93 13.45 16.58
CA ILE A 46 27.69 12.38 17.56
C ILE A 46 27.43 12.92 18.98
N LYS A 47 28.04 14.05 19.35
CA LYS A 47 27.89 14.66 20.68
C LYS A 47 26.50 15.26 20.92
N GLU A 48 25.82 15.63 19.84
CA GLU A 48 24.43 16.14 19.92
C GLU A 48 23.41 15.02 19.87
N ALA A 49 23.76 13.90 19.25
CA ALA A 49 22.82 12.80 18.99
C ALA A 49 22.71 11.84 20.18
N VAL A 50 23.74 11.71 21.00
CA VAL A 50 23.77 10.75 22.10
C VAL A 50 24.54 11.33 23.29
N GLN A 51 24.07 11.01 24.50
CA GLN A 51 24.65 11.46 25.76
C GLN A 51 24.97 10.29 26.68
N PRO A 52 25.95 10.45 27.60
CA PRO A 52 26.19 9.45 28.63
C PRO A 52 24.90 9.12 29.44
N GLY A 53 24.64 7.84 29.60
CA GLY A 53 23.42 7.33 30.22
C GLY A 53 22.33 6.87 29.25
N ASP A 54 22.44 7.21 27.95
CA ASP A 54 21.53 6.73 26.94
C ASP A 54 21.73 5.23 26.68
N GLU A 55 20.64 4.54 26.33
CA GLU A 55 20.71 3.13 25.91
C GLU A 55 20.79 3.05 24.38
N VAL A 56 21.76 2.32 23.87
CA VAL A 56 22.02 2.16 22.44
C VAL A 56 22.07 0.68 22.07
N GLN A 57 21.37 0.31 21.02
CA GLN A 57 21.50 -1.01 20.40
C GLN A 57 22.54 -0.98 19.29
N ALA A 58 23.40 -1.98 19.27
CA ALA A 58 24.45 -2.11 18.26
C ALA A 58 24.72 -3.57 17.93
N MET A 59 25.21 -3.81 16.73
CA MET A 59 25.62 -5.13 16.26
C MET A 59 27.10 -5.35 16.52
N VAL A 60 27.46 -6.53 16.98
CA VAL A 60 28.84 -6.91 17.21
C VAL A 60 29.53 -7.15 15.87
N LEU A 61 30.52 -6.32 15.55
CA LEU A 61 31.38 -6.50 14.38
C LEU A 61 32.55 -7.43 14.66
N ARG A 62 33.21 -7.21 15.81
CA ARG A 62 34.33 -8.01 16.30
C ARG A 62 34.30 -8.11 17.80
N ARG A 63 34.74 -9.24 18.34
CA ARG A 63 34.83 -9.46 19.79
C ARG A 63 35.98 -8.70 20.45
N ASP A 64 36.97 -8.28 19.69
CA ASP A 64 38.13 -7.50 20.11
C ASP A 64 38.55 -6.55 18.98
N ASP A 65 38.64 -5.27 19.31
CA ASP A 65 39.10 -4.20 18.39
C ASP A 65 40.63 -4.07 18.37
N GLY A 66 41.36 -4.89 19.12
CA GLY A 66 42.79 -4.82 19.33
C GLY A 66 43.21 -3.90 20.46
N GLN A 67 42.26 -3.27 21.15
CA GLN A 67 42.46 -2.42 22.35
C GLN A 67 41.74 -2.97 23.58
N GLY A 68 41.12 -4.14 23.45
CA GLY A 68 40.39 -4.80 24.52
C GLY A 68 38.90 -4.48 24.57
N ASN A 69 38.35 -3.76 23.60
CA ASN A 69 36.93 -3.46 23.51
C ASN A 69 36.24 -4.34 22.46
N ILE A 70 34.94 -4.51 22.61
CA ILE A 70 34.08 -5.13 21.60
C ILE A 70 33.73 -4.08 20.56
N LEU A 71 34.08 -4.31 19.30
CA LEU A 71 33.76 -3.42 18.19
C LEU A 71 32.30 -3.57 17.78
N LEU A 72 31.56 -2.46 17.78
CA LEU A 72 30.12 -2.43 17.52
C LEU A 72 29.76 -1.49 16.38
N SER A 73 28.61 -1.77 15.71
CA SER A 73 27.99 -0.89 14.74
C SER A 73 26.52 -0.65 15.08
N ARG A 74 26.15 0.62 15.26
CA ARG A 74 24.76 1.04 15.39
C ARG A 74 24.08 1.09 14.02
N ALA A 75 24.78 1.56 13.01
CA ALA A 75 24.24 1.65 11.64
C ALA A 75 23.83 0.27 11.10
N ASP A 76 24.66 -0.75 11.31
CA ASP A 76 24.36 -2.12 10.88
C ASP A 76 23.21 -2.73 11.69
N ALA A 77 23.14 -2.45 13.01
CA ALA A 77 22.01 -2.88 13.83
C ALA A 77 20.69 -2.23 13.36
N ALA A 78 20.71 -0.94 13.05
CA ALA A 78 19.55 -0.25 12.53
C ALA A 78 19.09 -0.81 11.18
N ASP A 79 20.03 -1.13 10.28
CA ASP A 79 19.72 -1.77 8.99
C ASP A 79 19.07 -3.15 9.19
N VAL A 80 19.61 -3.97 10.08
CA VAL A 80 19.04 -5.30 10.37
C VAL A 80 17.64 -5.18 10.93
N LEU A 81 17.44 -4.33 11.94
CA LEU A 81 16.14 -4.11 12.57
C LEU A 81 15.11 -3.52 11.58
N ALA A 82 15.53 -2.59 10.73
CA ALA A 82 14.68 -2.03 9.69
C ALA A 82 14.21 -3.12 8.70
N TRP A 83 15.11 -3.99 8.22
CA TRP A 83 14.75 -5.07 7.32
C TRP A 83 13.89 -6.16 7.98
N ASP A 84 14.12 -6.48 9.25
CA ASP A 84 13.28 -7.38 10.03
C ASP A 84 11.86 -6.79 10.16
N ARG A 85 11.74 -5.51 10.47
CA ARG A 85 10.45 -4.81 10.51
C ARG A 85 9.75 -4.78 9.14
N LEU A 86 10.49 -4.53 8.07
CA LEU A 86 9.95 -4.57 6.71
C LEU A 86 9.43 -5.97 6.33
N LYS A 87 10.10 -7.02 6.79
CA LYS A 87 9.65 -8.39 6.59
C LYS A 87 8.35 -8.68 7.35
N GLU A 88 8.25 -8.24 8.60
CA GLU A 88 7.01 -8.32 9.37
C GLU A 88 5.87 -7.57 8.67
N LEU A 89 6.11 -6.38 8.14
CA LEU A 89 5.13 -5.59 7.39
C LEU A 89 4.69 -6.30 6.09
N GLN A 90 5.60 -6.98 5.42
CA GLN A 90 5.28 -7.81 4.26
C GLN A 90 4.36 -8.97 4.64
N ASP A 91 4.68 -9.68 5.72
CA ASP A 91 3.94 -10.86 6.17
C ASP A 91 2.56 -10.50 6.75
N SER A 92 2.45 -9.37 7.45
CA SER A 92 1.18 -8.88 8.00
C SER A 92 0.26 -8.21 6.98
N GLY A 93 0.83 -7.69 5.89
CA GLY A 93 0.09 -6.91 4.89
C GLY A 93 -0.44 -5.56 5.43
N GLU A 94 0.20 -5.01 6.45
CA GLU A 94 -0.19 -3.75 7.07
C GLU A 94 -0.13 -2.58 6.09
N VAL A 95 -1.11 -1.69 6.18
CA VAL A 95 -1.19 -0.47 5.37
C VAL A 95 -0.30 0.60 5.97
N LEU A 96 0.57 1.17 5.16
CA LEU A 96 1.51 2.21 5.56
C LEU A 96 1.20 3.53 4.86
N ASP A 97 1.25 4.62 5.61
CA ASP A 97 1.19 5.98 5.06
C ASP A 97 2.61 6.46 4.73
N VAL A 98 2.87 6.72 3.46
CA VAL A 98 4.16 7.19 2.98
C VAL A 98 4.00 8.41 2.08
N VAL A 99 5.05 9.20 1.98
CA VAL A 99 5.12 10.34 1.04
C VAL A 99 6.08 10.00 -0.07
N VAL A 100 5.65 10.19 -1.31
CA VAL A 100 6.52 10.03 -2.48
C VAL A 100 7.61 11.10 -2.45
N LYS A 101 8.86 10.68 -2.35
CA LYS A 101 10.03 11.57 -2.24
C LYS A 101 10.79 11.74 -3.54
N GLY A 102 10.56 10.89 -4.51
CA GLY A 102 11.23 10.96 -5.80
C GLY A 102 10.47 10.20 -6.87
N ILE A 103 10.71 10.59 -8.11
CA ILE A 103 10.19 9.93 -9.31
C ILE A 103 11.38 9.38 -10.08
N VAL A 104 11.25 8.14 -10.52
CA VAL A 104 12.27 7.45 -11.32
C VAL A 104 11.63 6.83 -12.54
N ASN A 105 12.45 6.40 -13.50
CA ASN A 105 11.96 5.69 -14.65
C ASN A 105 11.23 4.41 -14.21
N GLY A 106 9.97 4.32 -14.55
CA GLY A 106 9.10 3.17 -14.26
C GLY A 106 8.39 3.20 -12.89
N GLY A 107 8.49 4.29 -12.11
CA GLY A 107 7.75 4.38 -10.85
C GLY A 107 8.16 5.51 -9.92
N ALA A 108 7.83 5.36 -8.67
CA ALA A 108 8.08 6.32 -7.61
C ALA A 108 8.95 5.74 -6.48
N ILE A 109 9.55 6.62 -5.71
CA ILE A 109 10.35 6.29 -4.53
C ILE A 109 9.70 6.86 -3.28
N ALA A 110 9.57 6.00 -2.28
CA ALA A 110 9.19 6.37 -0.93
C ALA A 110 10.08 5.66 0.09
N TYR A 111 10.16 6.18 1.31
CA TYR A 111 10.98 5.59 2.36
C TYR A 111 10.10 4.98 3.44
N VAL A 112 10.42 3.75 3.83
CA VAL A 112 9.79 3.02 4.94
C VAL A 112 10.90 2.59 5.90
N GLU A 113 10.78 2.92 7.18
CA GLU A 113 11.79 2.64 8.20
C GLU A 113 13.21 3.10 7.79
N GLY A 114 13.31 4.21 7.07
CA GLY A 114 14.57 4.73 6.54
C GLY A 114 15.15 3.98 5.33
N VAL A 115 14.47 2.95 4.84
CA VAL A 115 14.87 2.16 3.66
C VAL A 115 14.16 2.68 2.42
N ARG A 116 14.92 2.84 1.34
CA ARG A 116 14.39 3.26 0.04
C ARG A 116 13.51 2.17 -0.56
N GLY A 117 12.22 2.47 -0.73
CA GLY A 117 11.23 1.62 -1.38
C GLY A 117 10.90 2.09 -2.79
N PHE A 118 10.70 1.16 -3.71
CA PHE A 118 10.27 1.40 -5.07
C PHE A 118 8.80 1.04 -5.24
N ILE A 119 8.04 1.93 -5.85
CA ILE A 119 6.63 1.71 -6.20
C ILE A 119 6.54 1.71 -7.72
N PRO A 120 6.35 0.54 -8.37
CA PRO A 120 6.18 0.49 -9.81
C PRO A 120 5.00 1.36 -10.27
N ALA A 121 5.12 2.01 -11.43
CA ALA A 121 4.06 2.85 -11.99
C ALA A 121 2.72 2.11 -12.12
N SER A 122 2.77 0.82 -12.47
CA SER A 122 1.60 -0.05 -12.53
C SER A 122 0.92 -0.35 -11.20
N ARG A 123 1.56 0.03 -10.07
CA ARG A 123 1.10 -0.19 -8.71
C ARG A 123 0.86 1.09 -7.92
N LEU A 124 0.96 2.25 -8.57
CA LEU A 124 0.65 3.56 -7.99
C LEU A 124 -0.86 3.82 -7.94
N ASP A 125 -1.59 3.37 -8.96
CA ASP A 125 -3.03 3.57 -9.07
C ASP A 125 -3.70 2.33 -9.70
N LEU A 126 -5.03 2.31 -9.72
CA LEU A 126 -5.85 1.29 -10.38
C LEU A 126 -5.72 1.36 -11.90
N GLU A 127 -5.63 2.57 -12.43
CA GLU A 127 -5.44 2.84 -13.84
C GLU A 127 -3.96 3.04 -14.19
N PHE A 128 -3.66 3.00 -15.48
CA PHE A 128 -2.31 3.29 -15.95
C PHE A 128 -1.99 4.78 -15.74
N VAL A 129 -0.87 5.04 -15.05
CA VAL A 129 -0.39 6.40 -14.78
C VAL A 129 0.64 6.78 -15.82
N GLU A 130 0.26 7.69 -16.72
CA GLU A 130 1.19 8.22 -17.74
C GLU A 130 2.21 9.17 -17.12
N ASP A 131 1.73 10.03 -16.21
CA ASP A 131 2.56 11.03 -15.53
C ASP A 131 2.69 10.69 -14.03
N THR A 132 3.81 10.10 -13.67
CA THR A 132 4.13 9.76 -12.27
C THR A 132 4.53 10.99 -11.43
N GLU A 133 4.89 12.11 -12.06
CA GLU A 133 5.30 13.34 -11.35
C GLU A 133 4.17 13.94 -10.52
N VAL A 134 2.91 13.68 -10.88
CA VAL A 134 1.75 14.12 -10.10
C VAL A 134 1.70 13.55 -8.67
N PHE A 135 2.42 12.46 -8.42
CA PHE A 135 2.51 11.84 -7.10
C PHE A 135 3.64 12.41 -6.23
N LEU A 136 4.54 13.20 -6.80
CA LEU A 136 5.68 13.76 -6.06
C LEU A 136 5.19 14.59 -4.86
N ASN A 137 5.77 14.33 -3.68
CA ASN A 137 5.42 14.93 -2.39
C ASN A 137 3.97 14.69 -1.94
N LYS A 138 3.23 13.76 -2.57
CA LYS A 138 1.89 13.38 -2.13
C LYS A 138 1.95 12.21 -1.15
N PRO A 139 1.10 12.23 -0.09
CA PRO A 139 0.92 11.08 0.77
C PRO A 139 0.10 10.01 0.04
N ILE A 140 0.57 8.78 0.10
CA ILE A 140 -0.13 7.60 -0.43
C ILE A 140 -0.09 6.46 0.58
N GLN A 141 -1.07 5.58 0.50
CA GLN A 141 -1.10 4.37 1.30
C GLN A 141 -0.59 3.20 0.49
N VAL A 142 0.34 2.45 1.07
CA VAL A 142 1.01 1.34 0.41
C VAL A 142 1.12 0.13 1.33
N ARG A 143 1.34 -1.05 0.72
CA ARG A 143 1.77 -2.28 1.40
C ARG A 143 3.12 -2.70 0.90
N VAL A 144 3.89 -3.34 1.77
CA VAL A 144 5.14 -4.00 1.39
C VAL A 144 4.80 -5.30 0.68
N ILE A 145 5.20 -5.43 -0.58
CA ILE A 145 5.00 -6.64 -1.38
C ILE A 145 6.27 -7.48 -1.52
N GLU A 146 7.43 -6.85 -1.46
CA GLU A 146 8.73 -7.54 -1.48
C GLU A 146 9.69 -6.80 -0.55
N ALA A 147 10.31 -7.52 0.38
CA ALA A 147 11.39 -7.05 1.23
C ALA A 147 12.53 -8.07 1.19
N ASP A 148 13.56 -7.78 0.41
CA ASP A 148 14.75 -8.62 0.23
C ASP A 148 15.98 -7.88 0.76
N LYS A 149 16.42 -8.25 1.97
CA LYS A 149 17.60 -7.68 2.62
C LYS A 149 18.90 -7.95 1.84
N ALA A 150 19.05 -9.14 1.27
CA ALA A 150 20.26 -9.54 0.56
C ALA A 150 20.47 -8.70 -0.70
N LYS A 151 19.40 -8.41 -1.41
CA LYS A 151 19.39 -7.57 -2.62
C LYS A 151 19.17 -6.10 -2.31
N LYS A 152 18.92 -5.73 -1.05
CA LYS A 152 18.51 -4.39 -0.60
C LYS A 152 17.33 -3.84 -1.42
N ARG A 153 16.37 -4.73 -1.70
CA ARG A 153 15.21 -4.42 -2.53
C ARG A 153 13.95 -4.37 -1.71
N LEU A 154 13.29 -3.23 -1.72
CA LEU A 154 12.00 -3.00 -1.11
C LEU A 154 11.03 -2.53 -2.19
N VAL A 155 9.95 -3.29 -2.41
CA VAL A 155 8.90 -2.96 -3.37
C VAL A 155 7.59 -2.73 -2.63
N LEU A 156 6.95 -1.63 -2.92
CA LEU A 156 5.69 -1.18 -2.33
C LEU A 156 4.59 -1.13 -3.40
N SER A 157 3.34 -1.24 -2.97
CA SER A 157 2.18 -1.15 -3.85
C SER A 157 1.02 -0.43 -3.17
N ALA A 158 0.42 0.51 -3.87
CA ALA A 158 -0.83 1.16 -3.49
C ALA A 158 -2.05 0.49 -4.14
N ARG A 159 -1.86 -0.27 -5.21
CA ARG A 159 -2.93 -0.81 -6.05
C ARG A 159 -3.87 -1.75 -5.30
N GLU A 160 -3.33 -2.61 -4.45
CA GLU A 160 -4.13 -3.56 -3.67
C GLU A 160 -5.08 -2.84 -2.72
N ILE A 161 -4.62 -1.77 -2.06
CA ILE A 161 -5.43 -0.96 -1.14
C ILE A 161 -6.52 -0.21 -1.90
N LEU A 162 -6.16 0.41 -3.01
CA LEU A 162 -7.10 1.13 -3.86
C LEU A 162 -8.18 0.19 -4.43
N ARG A 163 -7.78 -1.02 -4.83
CA ARG A 163 -8.70 -2.06 -5.30
C ARG A 163 -9.68 -2.50 -4.20
N GLU A 164 -9.19 -2.79 -3.00
CA GLU A 164 -10.03 -3.15 -1.86
C GLU A 164 -11.03 -2.03 -1.53
N ARG A 165 -10.58 -0.77 -1.53
CA ARG A 165 -11.47 0.39 -1.31
C ARG A 165 -12.54 0.51 -2.39
N ALA A 166 -12.15 0.39 -3.65
CA ALA A 166 -13.09 0.46 -4.76
C ALA A 166 -14.14 -0.67 -4.69
N GLU A 167 -13.73 -1.88 -4.28
CA GLU A 167 -14.65 -3.00 -4.08
C GLU A 167 -15.62 -2.75 -2.91
N VAL A 168 -15.14 -2.18 -1.79
CA VAL A 168 -15.99 -1.82 -0.63
C VAL A 168 -16.96 -0.72 -1.02
N GLU A 169 -16.51 0.33 -1.68
CA GLU A 169 -17.39 1.40 -2.16
C GLU A 169 -18.45 0.88 -3.13
N ARG A 170 -18.05 0.03 -4.07
CA ARG A 170 -18.96 -0.61 -5.02
C ARG A 170 -20.00 -1.46 -4.31
N ARG A 171 -19.59 -2.26 -3.32
CA ARG A 171 -20.49 -3.07 -2.50
C ARG A 171 -21.47 -2.18 -1.73
N ASN A 172 -21.00 -1.10 -1.10
CA ASN A 172 -21.85 -0.17 -0.35
C ASN A 172 -22.84 0.54 -1.27
N LYS A 173 -22.45 0.93 -2.47
CA LYS A 173 -23.35 1.52 -3.48
C LYS A 173 -24.43 0.54 -3.92
N ILE A 174 -24.08 -0.74 -4.10
CA ILE A 174 -25.03 -1.80 -4.48
C ILE A 174 -25.96 -2.15 -3.33
N SER A 175 -25.47 -2.23 -2.09
CA SER A 175 -26.30 -2.56 -0.91
C SER A 175 -27.35 -1.49 -0.57
N ASN A 176 -27.15 -0.25 -1.03
CA ASN A 176 -28.14 0.83 -0.90
C ASN A 176 -29.27 0.75 -1.93
N ILE A 177 -29.15 -0.12 -2.93
CA ILE A 177 -30.15 -0.32 -3.96
C ILE A 177 -31.11 -1.44 -3.51
N GLN A 178 -32.40 -1.11 -3.39
CA GLN A 178 -33.41 -2.07 -2.96
C GLN A 178 -34.19 -2.64 -4.16
N VAL A 179 -34.57 -3.92 -4.06
CA VAL A 179 -35.46 -4.56 -5.03
C VAL A 179 -36.79 -3.80 -5.10
N GLY A 180 -37.27 -3.55 -6.30
CA GLY A 180 -38.49 -2.77 -6.54
C GLY A 180 -38.28 -1.25 -6.62
N PHE A 181 -37.05 -0.75 -6.41
CA PHE A 181 -36.71 0.65 -6.58
C PHE A 181 -36.77 1.04 -8.06
N VAL A 182 -37.45 2.16 -8.35
CA VAL A 182 -37.58 2.72 -9.70
C VAL A 182 -36.59 3.86 -9.84
N THR A 183 -35.74 3.81 -10.83
CA THR A 183 -34.76 4.86 -11.12
C THR A 183 -34.60 5.08 -12.62
N GLU A 184 -33.94 6.15 -12.98
CA GLU A 184 -33.53 6.43 -14.36
C GLU A 184 -32.06 6.06 -14.53
N GLY A 185 -31.73 5.49 -15.66
CA GLY A 185 -30.37 5.17 -16.06
C GLY A 185 -30.13 5.44 -17.53
N THR A 186 -28.86 5.49 -17.91
CA THR A 186 -28.43 5.69 -19.29
C THR A 186 -27.95 4.37 -19.87
N VAL A 187 -28.40 4.04 -21.07
CA VAL A 187 -27.95 2.83 -21.79
C VAL A 187 -26.47 2.99 -22.13
N GLU A 188 -25.64 2.13 -21.55
CA GLU A 188 -24.20 2.17 -21.72
C GLU A 188 -23.73 1.30 -22.89
N SER A 189 -24.32 0.10 -23.02
CA SER A 189 -24.01 -0.83 -24.09
C SER A 189 -25.18 -1.78 -24.38
N LEU A 190 -25.20 -2.31 -25.61
CA LEU A 190 -26.22 -3.26 -26.07
C LEU A 190 -25.55 -4.59 -26.43
N GLN A 191 -26.10 -5.68 -25.90
CA GLN A 191 -25.67 -7.04 -26.19
C GLN A 191 -26.85 -7.88 -26.71
N PRO A 192 -26.62 -8.99 -27.43
CA PRO A 192 -27.73 -9.81 -27.94
C PRO A 192 -28.72 -10.32 -26.90
N TYR A 193 -28.26 -10.44 -25.63
CA TYR A 193 -29.06 -10.91 -24.49
C TYR A 193 -29.69 -9.81 -23.66
N GLY A 194 -29.34 -8.54 -23.88
CA GLY A 194 -29.87 -7.42 -23.13
C GLY A 194 -29.10 -6.12 -23.26
N ALA A 195 -29.47 -5.14 -22.45
CA ALA A 195 -28.84 -3.83 -22.39
C ALA A 195 -28.21 -3.57 -21.03
N PHE A 196 -27.00 -3.03 -21.00
CA PHE A 196 -26.39 -2.51 -19.79
C PHE A 196 -26.79 -1.05 -19.59
N VAL A 197 -27.28 -0.75 -18.41
CA VAL A 197 -27.77 0.57 -18.01
C VAL A 197 -26.94 1.09 -16.86
N ASP A 198 -26.33 2.26 -17.04
CA ASP A 198 -25.62 2.97 -15.97
C ASP A 198 -26.65 3.68 -15.08
N LEU A 199 -26.67 3.32 -13.80
CA LEU A 199 -27.53 3.91 -12.76
C LEU A 199 -26.90 5.14 -12.08
N GLY A 200 -25.70 5.55 -12.50
CA GLY A 200 -24.90 6.57 -11.86
C GLY A 200 -24.00 6.03 -10.74
N ASN A 201 -23.06 6.87 -10.28
CA ASN A 201 -22.11 6.53 -9.23
C ASN A 201 -21.25 5.26 -9.48
N GLY A 202 -21.00 4.89 -10.75
CA GLY A 202 -20.26 3.71 -11.12
C GLY A 202 -20.99 2.39 -10.91
N VAL A 203 -22.31 2.42 -10.80
CA VAL A 203 -23.18 1.24 -10.69
C VAL A 203 -23.92 1.05 -12.00
N SER A 204 -23.82 -0.14 -12.60
CA SER A 204 -24.56 -0.53 -13.80
C SER A 204 -25.34 -1.81 -13.57
N GLY A 205 -26.47 -1.92 -14.26
CA GLY A 205 -27.33 -3.10 -14.22
C GLY A 205 -27.63 -3.64 -15.62
N LEU A 206 -28.06 -4.91 -15.69
CA LEU A 206 -28.46 -5.55 -16.91
C LEU A 206 -30.00 -5.59 -17.02
N VAL A 207 -30.51 -5.08 -18.13
CA VAL A 207 -31.90 -5.31 -18.56
C VAL A 207 -31.88 -6.46 -19.56
N HIS A 208 -32.39 -7.61 -19.16
CA HIS A 208 -32.51 -8.75 -20.08
C HIS A 208 -33.40 -8.38 -21.25
N ILE A 209 -33.16 -8.94 -22.45
CA ILE A 209 -33.91 -8.63 -23.68
C ILE A 209 -35.43 -8.77 -23.49
N SER A 210 -35.88 -9.73 -22.71
CA SER A 210 -37.29 -9.96 -22.38
C SER A 210 -37.90 -8.90 -21.44
N GLN A 211 -37.07 -8.08 -20.82
CA GLN A 211 -37.46 -7.05 -19.86
C GLN A 211 -37.39 -5.61 -20.43
N ILE A 212 -37.02 -5.47 -21.71
CA ILE A 212 -36.91 -4.17 -22.36
C ILE A 212 -38.27 -3.63 -22.77
N CYS A 213 -39.10 -4.47 -23.43
CA CYS A 213 -40.46 -4.12 -23.84
C CYS A 213 -41.39 -5.33 -23.85
N ASP A 214 -42.71 -5.08 -24.04
CA ASP A 214 -43.74 -6.15 -24.02
C ASP A 214 -43.80 -6.97 -25.30
N ARG A 215 -43.15 -6.49 -26.35
CA ARG A 215 -43.09 -7.21 -27.63
C ARG A 215 -41.80 -7.98 -27.80
N PHE A 216 -41.84 -9.04 -28.57
CA PHE A 216 -40.65 -9.80 -28.90
C PHE A 216 -39.70 -8.98 -29.81
N ILE A 217 -38.47 -8.84 -29.37
CA ILE A 217 -37.37 -8.24 -30.15
C ILE A 217 -36.20 -9.20 -30.25
N LYS A 218 -35.52 -9.19 -31.37
CA LYS A 218 -34.34 -10.06 -31.57
C LYS A 218 -33.04 -9.47 -31.06
N HIS A 219 -33.01 -8.15 -30.95
CA HIS A 219 -31.85 -7.42 -30.43
C HIS A 219 -32.30 -6.15 -29.68
N PRO A 220 -31.62 -5.77 -28.57
CA PRO A 220 -31.98 -4.57 -27.81
C PRO A 220 -32.02 -3.28 -28.60
N SER A 221 -31.20 -3.16 -29.63
CA SER A 221 -31.14 -1.99 -30.52
C SER A 221 -32.47 -1.70 -31.29
N GLN A 222 -33.38 -2.65 -31.30
CA GLN A 222 -34.71 -2.46 -31.88
C GLN A 222 -35.65 -1.63 -30.97
N ALA A 223 -35.32 -1.50 -29.70
CA ALA A 223 -36.13 -0.77 -28.72
C ALA A 223 -35.40 0.42 -28.08
N VAL A 224 -34.09 0.32 -27.89
CA VAL A 224 -33.26 1.36 -27.23
C VAL A 224 -31.93 1.51 -27.95
N ALA A 225 -31.31 2.68 -27.78
CA ALA A 225 -29.97 2.98 -28.31
C ALA A 225 -29.02 3.33 -27.18
N VAL A 226 -27.72 3.17 -27.41
CA VAL A 226 -26.68 3.61 -26.50
C VAL A 226 -26.78 5.12 -26.26
N GLY A 227 -26.77 5.55 -25.00
CA GLY A 227 -26.94 6.94 -24.60
C GLY A 227 -28.39 7.33 -24.28
N ASP A 228 -29.37 6.45 -24.51
CA ASP A 228 -30.75 6.72 -24.14
C ASP A 228 -30.93 6.71 -22.62
N VAL A 229 -31.70 7.67 -22.10
CA VAL A 229 -32.14 7.69 -20.69
C VAL A 229 -33.42 6.88 -20.57
N VAL A 230 -33.41 5.84 -19.74
CA VAL A 230 -34.52 4.91 -19.59
C VAL A 230 -34.92 4.76 -18.12
N LYS A 231 -36.20 4.54 -17.85
CA LYS A 231 -36.67 4.18 -16.51
C LYS A 231 -36.57 2.69 -16.31
N VAL A 232 -36.05 2.27 -15.19
CA VAL A 232 -35.83 0.88 -14.83
C VAL A 232 -36.29 0.60 -13.41
N VAL A 233 -36.73 -0.64 -13.17
CA VAL A 233 -37.06 -1.17 -11.83
C VAL A 233 -36.02 -2.21 -11.49
N VAL A 234 -35.52 -2.18 -10.27
CA VAL A 234 -34.59 -3.19 -9.75
C VAL A 234 -35.34 -4.48 -9.46
N LEU A 235 -35.01 -5.56 -10.17
CA LEU A 235 -35.59 -6.90 -9.98
C LEU A 235 -34.84 -7.71 -8.93
N GLU A 236 -33.52 -7.68 -9.00
CA GLU A 236 -32.63 -8.46 -8.16
C GLU A 236 -31.29 -7.74 -8.00
N VAL A 237 -30.72 -7.87 -6.80
CA VAL A 237 -29.39 -7.36 -6.45
C VAL A 237 -28.55 -8.51 -5.95
N ASP A 238 -27.50 -8.87 -6.69
CA ASP A 238 -26.49 -9.84 -6.28
C ASP A 238 -25.23 -9.11 -5.81
N GLU A 239 -25.12 -8.91 -4.51
CA GLU A 239 -23.98 -8.22 -3.88
C GLU A 239 -22.65 -8.97 -4.08
N LYS A 240 -22.69 -10.30 -4.16
CA LYS A 240 -21.48 -11.12 -4.31
C LYS A 240 -20.89 -11.05 -5.70
N LYS A 241 -21.76 -11.02 -6.72
CA LYS A 241 -21.36 -10.96 -8.13
C LYS A 241 -21.34 -9.52 -8.66
N HIS A 242 -21.69 -8.54 -7.83
CA HIS A 242 -21.82 -7.13 -8.22
C HIS A 242 -22.74 -6.94 -9.45
N ARG A 243 -23.85 -7.68 -9.49
CA ARG A 243 -24.81 -7.64 -10.58
C ARG A 243 -26.16 -7.16 -10.09
N ILE A 244 -26.77 -6.30 -10.91
CA ILE A 244 -28.12 -5.78 -10.70
C ILE A 244 -28.95 -6.17 -11.94
N SER A 245 -30.06 -6.85 -11.70
CA SER A 245 -31.03 -7.15 -12.74
C SER A 245 -32.12 -6.09 -12.77
N LEU A 246 -32.38 -5.53 -13.92
CA LEU A 246 -33.30 -4.43 -14.15
C LEU A 246 -34.42 -4.82 -15.11
N SER A 247 -35.57 -4.12 -15.01
CA SER A 247 -36.67 -4.22 -15.96
C SER A 247 -37.16 -2.83 -16.39
N MET A 248 -37.17 -2.59 -17.70
CA MET A 248 -37.79 -1.40 -18.28
C MET A 248 -39.30 -1.60 -18.43
N ARG A 249 -39.74 -2.82 -18.74
CA ARG A 249 -41.13 -3.19 -18.91
C ARG A 249 -41.98 -2.94 -17.68
N GLN A 250 -41.48 -3.35 -16.50
CA GLN A 250 -42.16 -3.15 -15.22
C GLN A 250 -42.16 -1.68 -14.80
N ALA A 251 -41.15 -0.89 -15.19
CA ALA A 251 -41.12 0.55 -14.93
C ALA A 251 -42.17 1.28 -15.75
N ALA A 252 -42.45 0.85 -16.97
CA ALA A 252 -43.49 1.44 -17.83
C ALA A 252 -44.91 1.07 -17.41
N GLY A 253 -45.11 -0.06 -16.72
CA GLY A 253 -46.42 -0.56 -16.28
C GLY A 253 -46.93 -0.04 -14.93
N LYS A 254 -46.10 0.68 -14.16
CA LYS A 254 -46.51 1.34 -12.91
C LYS A 254 -46.96 2.77 -13.21
N LYS A 255 -48.23 2.92 -13.58
CA LYS A 255 -48.96 4.20 -13.45
C LYS A 255 -49.62 4.27 -12.09
#